data_dd0366d39b5e066bf892c081f59d1a67
#
_entry.id   dd0366d39b5e066bf892c081f59d1a67
#
_cell.length_a   1.000
_cell.length_b   1.000
_cell.length_c   1.000
_cell.angle_alpha   90.00
_cell.angle_beta   90.00
_cell.angle_gamma   90.00
#
_symmetry.space_group_name_H-M   'P 1'
#
loop_
_entity.id
_entity.type
_entity.pdbx_description
1 polymer ?
#
loop_
_entity_poly.entity_id
_entity_poly.type
_entity_poly.pdbx_seq_one_letter_code
_entity_poly.pdbx_strand_id
1 'polypeptide(L)'
;MNKAFLRFCSSIKFHQSLNLIKIVNFLLLIFFICYANTSYSMQFDEGIDYKVIDIKNSQLNKKPLEVVEFFGYFCPHCKSFSPSLKKWEKSLPKNVKFKQLHVPFRDINHQKLFFTLTNMNAEEKLHYKIFNAVQVKGIPLNNFLEILSWVESYGIDEKEFEKVWNSKKVKSEMDNATRLMKLYKIDGVPQLIINGKYLTSPAMVGGSHKRALKVVEYLLNKK
;
A
#
# COMPACT_ATOMS: atom_id res chain seq x y z
N MET A 1 48.12 64.08 -25.79
CA MET A 1 47.32 63.31 -24.83
C MET A 1 47.32 61.86 -25.33
N ASN A 2 47.88 60.96 -24.55
CA ASN A 2 48.52 59.73 -25.03
C ASN A 2 47.46 58.59 -25.28
N LYS A 3 47.34 58.13 -26.55
CA LYS A 3 46.43 56.99 -26.96
C LYS A 3 46.68 55.69 -26.19
N ALA A 4 47.88 55.56 -25.57
CA ALA A 4 48.23 54.38 -24.74
C ALA A 4 47.47 54.39 -23.40
N PHE A 5 47.20 55.54 -22.79
CA PHE A 5 46.49 55.66 -21.52
C PHE A 5 45.01 55.25 -21.62
N LEU A 6 44.35 55.60 -22.74
CA LEU A 6 42.96 55.25 -23.01
C LEU A 6 42.78 53.74 -23.26
N ARG A 7 43.74 53.08 -23.89
CA ARG A 7 43.71 51.62 -24.06
C ARG A 7 43.93 50.84 -22.75
N PHE A 8 44.77 51.39 -21.85
CA PHE A 8 44.99 50.75 -20.53
C PHE A 8 43.76 50.85 -19.63
N CYS A 9 43.07 51.99 -19.59
CA CYS A 9 41.82 52.18 -18.83
C CYS A 9 40.67 51.30 -19.36
N SER A 10 40.58 51.09 -20.69
CA SER A 10 39.54 50.21 -21.26
C SER A 10 39.75 48.73 -20.97
N SER A 11 41.04 48.31 -20.90
CA SER A 11 41.42 46.93 -20.58
C SER A 11 41.12 46.56 -19.11
N ILE A 12 41.34 47.51 -18.18
CA ILE A 12 41.03 47.28 -16.75
C ILE A 12 39.52 47.16 -16.51
N LYS A 13 38.71 48.05 -17.15
CA LYS A 13 37.23 47.98 -17.05
C LYS A 13 36.67 46.69 -17.64
N PHE A 14 37.26 46.17 -18.72
CA PHE A 14 36.82 44.95 -19.36
C PHE A 14 37.14 43.73 -18.48
N HIS A 15 38.31 43.67 -17.83
CA HIS A 15 38.68 42.60 -16.91
C HIS A 15 37.82 42.57 -15.62
N GLN A 16 37.47 43.74 -15.08
CA GLN A 16 36.55 43.86 -13.94
C GLN A 16 35.15 43.38 -14.26
N SER A 17 34.60 43.67 -15.46
CA SER A 17 33.28 43.23 -15.86
C SER A 17 33.24 41.72 -16.08
N LEU A 18 34.29 41.11 -16.60
CA LEU A 18 34.38 39.65 -16.78
C LEU A 18 34.38 38.90 -15.45
N ASN A 19 35.08 39.45 -14.44
CA ASN A 19 35.11 38.84 -13.10
C ASN A 19 33.75 39.00 -12.40
N LEU A 20 33.05 40.11 -12.58
CA LEU A 20 31.69 40.29 -12.03
C LEU A 20 30.70 39.31 -12.62
N ILE A 21 30.76 39.07 -13.94
CA ILE A 21 29.90 38.09 -14.62
C ILE A 21 30.19 36.66 -14.11
N LYS A 22 31.43 36.30 -13.89
CA LYS A 22 31.81 34.97 -13.31
C LYS A 22 31.27 34.81 -11.90
N ILE A 23 31.37 35.85 -11.06
CA ILE A 23 30.84 35.84 -9.70
C ILE A 23 29.31 35.70 -9.70
N VAL A 24 28.62 36.45 -10.54
CA VAL A 24 27.15 36.36 -10.68
C VAL A 24 26.71 34.97 -11.15
N ASN A 25 27.39 34.41 -12.16
CA ASN A 25 27.08 33.05 -12.63
C ASN A 25 27.37 31.98 -11.56
N PHE A 26 28.42 32.14 -10.78
CA PHE A 26 28.73 31.24 -9.67
C PHE A 26 27.69 31.33 -8.56
N LEU A 27 27.22 32.52 -8.20
CA LEU A 27 26.16 32.73 -7.23
C LEU A 27 24.80 32.18 -7.72
N LEU A 28 24.49 32.34 -9.01
CA LEU A 28 23.31 31.73 -9.63
C LEU A 28 23.39 30.21 -9.62
N LEU A 29 24.57 29.64 -9.86
CA LEU A 29 24.77 28.18 -9.78
C LEU A 29 24.54 27.64 -8.35
N ILE A 30 25.09 28.32 -7.33
CA ILE A 30 24.86 27.98 -5.92
C ILE A 30 23.37 28.12 -5.57
N PHE A 31 22.73 29.19 -6.01
CA PHE A 31 21.29 29.40 -5.80
C PHE A 31 20.46 28.26 -6.41
N PHE A 32 20.77 27.83 -7.64
CA PHE A 32 20.11 26.71 -8.30
C PHE A 32 20.35 25.37 -7.59
N ILE A 33 21.56 25.12 -7.07
CA ILE A 33 21.90 23.93 -6.31
C ILE A 33 21.14 23.90 -4.96
N CYS A 34 21.02 25.03 -4.27
CA CYS A 34 20.24 25.15 -3.03
C CYS A 34 18.74 24.91 -3.24
N TYR A 35 18.17 25.39 -4.34
CA TYR A 35 16.76 25.17 -4.67
C TYR A 35 16.47 23.73 -5.09
N ALA A 36 17.41 23.01 -5.69
CA ALA A 36 17.21 21.63 -6.14
C ALA A 36 17.12 20.62 -4.98
N ASN A 37 17.52 20.99 -3.76
CA ASN A 37 17.54 20.08 -2.61
C ASN A 37 16.32 20.23 -1.65
N THR A 38 15.30 21.00 -2.00
CA THR A 38 14.04 20.96 -1.25
C THR A 38 13.28 19.69 -1.57
N SER A 39 13.74 18.55 -1.01
CA SER A 39 12.93 17.34 -0.94
C SER A 39 11.70 17.67 -0.09
N TYR A 40 10.56 17.91 -0.72
CA TYR A 40 9.28 17.96 -0.05
C TYR A 40 9.03 16.57 0.56
N SER A 41 9.40 16.39 1.83
CA SER A 41 8.93 15.26 2.61
C SER A 41 7.41 15.38 2.67
N MET A 42 6.70 14.45 2.03
CA MET A 42 5.25 14.37 2.18
C MET A 42 4.96 14.04 3.64
N GLN A 43 4.48 15.03 4.37
CA GLN A 43 4.01 14.84 5.74
C GLN A 43 2.57 14.34 5.69
N PHE A 44 2.25 13.34 6.53
CA PHE A 44 0.92 12.82 6.71
C PHE A 44 0.50 13.04 8.16
N ASP A 45 -0.77 13.44 8.36
CA ASP A 45 -1.28 13.87 9.63
C ASP A 45 -2.06 12.76 10.34
N GLU A 46 -1.73 12.58 11.63
CA GLU A 46 -2.48 11.69 12.51
C GLU A 46 -3.91 12.23 12.72
N GLY A 47 -4.88 11.34 12.71
CA GLY A 47 -6.29 11.69 12.79
C GLY A 47 -6.93 12.03 11.44
N ILE A 48 -6.14 12.35 10.42
CA ILE A 48 -6.58 12.68 9.05
C ILE A 48 -6.18 11.56 8.09
N ASP A 49 -4.89 11.40 7.82
CA ASP A 49 -4.37 10.43 6.85
C ASP A 49 -4.21 9.02 7.46
N TYR A 50 -4.01 8.93 8.76
CA TYR A 50 -3.89 7.67 9.50
C TYR A 50 -4.31 7.83 10.96
N LYS A 51 -4.55 6.71 11.65
CA LYS A 51 -4.82 6.65 13.09
C LYS A 51 -3.77 5.78 13.78
N VAL A 52 -3.41 6.13 15.01
CA VAL A 52 -2.65 5.25 15.91
C VAL A 52 -3.64 4.33 16.61
N ILE A 53 -3.34 3.02 16.62
CA ILE A 53 -4.14 2.03 17.32
C ILE A 53 -3.48 1.77 18.68
N ASP A 54 -4.16 2.11 19.74
CA ASP A 54 -3.71 1.78 21.10
C ASP A 54 -4.05 0.33 21.41
N ILE A 55 -3.05 -0.55 21.25
CA ILE A 55 -3.14 -1.95 21.67
C ILE A 55 -2.29 -2.10 22.92
N LYS A 56 -2.95 -2.11 24.08
CA LYS A 56 -2.31 -2.48 25.35
C LYS A 56 -1.66 -3.86 25.18
N ASN A 57 -0.33 -3.93 25.32
CA ASN A 57 0.52 -5.13 25.18
C ASN A 57 1.00 -5.48 23.77
N SER A 58 1.20 -4.54 22.87
CA SER A 58 1.89 -4.85 21.61
C SER A 58 3.38 -5.12 21.86
N GLN A 59 3.79 -6.39 21.80
CA GLN A 59 5.21 -6.78 21.71
C GLN A 59 5.79 -6.41 20.33
N LEU A 60 5.53 -5.17 19.87
CA LEU A 60 5.75 -4.74 18.49
C LEU A 60 7.21 -4.38 18.20
N ASN A 61 8.07 -4.31 19.21
CA ASN A 61 9.43 -3.78 19.04
C ASN A 61 10.45 -4.75 18.39
N LYS A 62 10.04 -5.97 17.99
CA LYS A 62 10.96 -6.98 17.41
C LYS A 62 10.41 -7.77 16.23
N LYS A 63 9.25 -7.41 15.67
CA LYS A 63 8.70 -8.12 14.49
C LYS A 63 9.21 -7.51 13.19
N PRO A 64 9.34 -8.30 12.11
CA PRO A 64 9.59 -7.76 10.79
C PRO A 64 8.48 -6.75 10.44
N LEU A 65 8.80 -5.75 9.62
CA LEU A 65 7.83 -4.79 9.12
C LEU A 65 6.68 -5.53 8.43
N GLU A 66 5.45 -5.21 8.80
CA GLU A 66 4.27 -5.92 8.29
C GLU A 66 3.16 -4.94 7.92
N VAL A 67 2.54 -5.21 6.78
CA VAL A 67 1.30 -4.55 6.36
C VAL A 67 0.22 -5.60 6.20
N VAL A 68 -0.93 -5.38 6.83
CA VAL A 68 -2.10 -6.26 6.75
C VAL A 68 -3.26 -5.50 6.12
N GLU A 69 -3.76 -5.96 4.99
CA GLU A 69 -5.01 -5.49 4.43
C GLU A 69 -6.18 -6.31 4.97
N PHE A 70 -7.20 -5.62 5.47
CA PHE A 70 -8.52 -6.19 5.71
C PHE A 70 -9.42 -5.86 4.53
N PHE A 71 -10.02 -6.88 3.92
CA PHE A 71 -10.82 -6.72 2.70
C PHE A 71 -12.02 -7.68 2.67
N GLY A 72 -12.90 -7.51 1.69
CA GLY A 72 -14.00 -8.44 1.44
C GLY A 72 -14.39 -8.46 -0.04
N TYR A 73 -14.70 -9.67 -0.56
CA TYR A 73 -15.11 -9.84 -1.96
C TYR A 73 -16.41 -9.11 -2.32
N PHE A 74 -17.25 -8.81 -1.35
CA PHE A 74 -18.46 -8.02 -1.51
C PHE A 74 -18.22 -6.51 -1.68
N CYS A 75 -17.01 -6.03 -1.40
CA CYS A 75 -16.70 -4.60 -1.31
C CYS A 75 -16.20 -4.03 -2.65
N PRO A 76 -16.93 -3.08 -3.30
CA PRO A 76 -16.49 -2.47 -4.55
C PRO A 76 -15.18 -1.69 -4.44
N HIS A 77 -14.96 -1.03 -3.29
CA HIS A 77 -13.72 -0.29 -3.03
C HIS A 77 -12.51 -1.22 -2.89
N CYS A 78 -12.69 -2.43 -2.32
CA CYS A 78 -11.63 -3.44 -2.28
C CYS A 78 -11.27 -3.92 -3.68
N LYS A 79 -12.28 -4.21 -4.52
CA LYS A 79 -12.08 -4.57 -5.93
C LYS A 79 -11.30 -3.49 -6.69
N SER A 80 -11.69 -2.22 -6.55
CA SER A 80 -11.03 -1.12 -7.25
C SER A 80 -9.60 -0.88 -6.76
N PHE A 81 -9.33 -1.13 -5.48
CA PHE A 81 -8.01 -0.96 -4.86
C PHE A 81 -7.03 -2.10 -5.21
N SER A 82 -7.54 -3.32 -5.37
CA SER A 82 -6.76 -4.55 -5.57
C SER A 82 -5.66 -4.44 -6.65
N PRO A 83 -5.89 -3.87 -7.86
CA PRO A 83 -4.82 -3.76 -8.86
C PRO A 83 -3.66 -2.86 -8.42
N SER A 84 -3.96 -1.74 -7.76
CA SER A 84 -2.93 -0.81 -7.24
C SER A 84 -2.14 -1.45 -6.11
N LEU A 85 -2.82 -2.16 -5.22
CA LEU A 85 -2.22 -2.88 -4.11
C LEU A 85 -1.31 -4.00 -4.59
N LYS A 86 -1.73 -4.79 -5.58
CA LYS A 86 -0.91 -5.87 -6.18
C LYS A 86 0.36 -5.34 -6.84
N LYS A 87 0.27 -4.19 -7.54
CA LYS A 87 1.44 -3.54 -8.11
C LYS A 87 2.40 -3.05 -7.03
N TRP A 88 1.86 -2.46 -5.97
CA TRP A 88 2.64 -1.97 -4.83
C TRP A 88 3.30 -3.12 -4.06
N GLU A 89 2.60 -4.21 -3.79
CA GLU A 89 3.13 -5.41 -3.15
C GLU A 89 4.41 -5.91 -3.83
N LYS A 90 4.41 -5.95 -5.18
CA LYS A 90 5.58 -6.36 -5.98
C LYS A 90 6.80 -5.43 -5.82
N SER A 91 6.59 -4.21 -5.36
CA SER A 91 7.66 -3.22 -5.14
C SER A 91 8.17 -3.18 -3.69
N LEU A 92 7.59 -4.00 -2.81
CA LEU A 92 7.98 -4.02 -1.40
C LEU A 92 9.42 -4.53 -1.20
N PRO A 93 10.16 -3.93 -0.27
CA PRO A 93 11.44 -4.47 0.18
C PRO A 93 11.26 -5.86 0.80
N LYS A 94 12.28 -6.73 0.66
CA LYS A 94 12.25 -8.13 1.16
C LYS A 94 12.01 -8.25 2.66
N ASN A 95 12.31 -7.23 3.43
CA ASN A 95 12.09 -7.20 4.88
C ASN A 95 10.69 -6.74 5.29
N VAL A 96 9.82 -6.38 4.35
CA VAL A 96 8.43 -6.03 4.61
C VAL A 96 7.53 -7.19 4.22
N LYS A 97 6.69 -7.65 5.15
CA LYS A 97 5.68 -8.68 4.89
C LYS A 97 4.34 -8.03 4.59
N PHE A 98 3.71 -8.44 3.51
CA PHE A 98 2.34 -8.10 3.20
C PHE A 98 1.42 -9.30 3.38
N LYS A 99 0.24 -9.08 3.93
CA LYS A 99 -0.81 -10.10 4.11
C LYS A 99 -2.17 -9.50 3.83
N GLN A 100 -3.05 -10.31 3.29
CA GLN A 100 -4.47 -10.01 3.16
C GLN A 100 -5.29 -10.88 4.12
N LEU A 101 -6.31 -10.30 4.75
CA LEU A 101 -7.25 -10.99 5.62
C LEU A 101 -8.67 -10.63 5.18
N HIS A 102 -9.40 -11.64 4.72
CA HIS A 102 -10.81 -11.44 4.39
C HIS A 102 -11.65 -11.31 5.66
N VAL A 103 -12.50 -10.28 5.74
CA VAL A 103 -13.39 -10.07 6.89
C VAL A 103 -14.68 -10.90 6.75
N PRO A 104 -15.29 -11.36 7.88
CA PRO A 104 -16.52 -12.16 7.85
C PRO A 104 -17.79 -11.32 7.61
N PHE A 105 -17.65 -10.04 7.21
CA PHE A 105 -18.79 -9.18 6.93
C PHE A 105 -19.62 -9.76 5.80
N ARG A 106 -20.94 -9.71 5.93
CA ARG A 106 -21.95 -10.20 5.00
C ARG A 106 -21.97 -11.71 4.79
N ASP A 107 -20.82 -12.35 4.47
CA ASP A 107 -20.77 -13.77 4.18
C ASP A 107 -19.46 -14.41 4.66
N ILE A 108 -19.63 -15.40 5.56
CA ILE A 108 -18.50 -16.17 6.11
C ILE A 108 -17.89 -17.13 5.09
N ASN A 109 -18.65 -17.57 4.07
CA ASN A 109 -18.15 -18.45 3.04
C ASN A 109 -17.15 -17.76 2.12
N HIS A 110 -17.27 -16.44 1.90
CA HIS A 110 -16.23 -15.69 1.19
C HIS A 110 -14.91 -15.68 1.96
N GLN A 111 -14.94 -15.56 3.29
CA GLN A 111 -13.74 -15.65 4.11
C GLN A 111 -13.13 -17.05 4.03
N LYS A 112 -13.97 -18.09 4.12
CA LYS A 112 -13.53 -19.48 4.03
C LYS A 112 -12.95 -19.79 2.65
N LEU A 113 -13.59 -19.32 1.56
CA LEU A 113 -13.10 -19.43 0.20
C LEU A 113 -11.70 -18.80 0.06
N PHE A 114 -11.50 -17.59 0.56
CA PHE A 114 -10.20 -16.90 0.51
C PHE A 114 -9.10 -17.75 1.17
N PHE A 115 -9.30 -18.20 2.41
CA PHE A 115 -8.29 -19.01 3.12
C PHE A 115 -8.11 -20.40 2.51
N THR A 116 -9.15 -21.00 1.94
CA THR A 116 -9.02 -22.28 1.22
C THR A 116 -8.10 -22.11 0.02
N LEU A 117 -8.36 -21.11 -0.83
CA LEU A 117 -7.53 -20.86 -2.02
C LEU A 117 -6.10 -20.44 -1.67
N THR A 118 -5.92 -19.68 -0.60
CA THR A 118 -4.58 -19.33 -0.08
C THR A 118 -3.79 -20.58 0.30
N ASN A 119 -4.42 -21.54 1.00
CA ASN A 119 -3.78 -22.81 1.37
C ASN A 119 -3.53 -23.75 0.19
N MET A 120 -4.24 -23.56 -0.91
CA MET A 120 -4.03 -24.29 -2.17
C MET A 120 -3.07 -23.57 -3.13
N ASN A 121 -2.50 -22.41 -2.75
CA ASN A 121 -1.71 -21.54 -3.61
C ASN A 121 -2.45 -21.12 -4.91
N ALA A 122 -3.78 -21.07 -4.86
CA ALA A 122 -4.65 -20.71 -5.99
C ALA A 122 -5.24 -19.30 -5.87
N GLU A 123 -5.05 -18.65 -4.73
CA GLU A 123 -5.61 -17.33 -4.45
C GLU A 123 -5.18 -16.30 -5.49
N GLU A 124 -3.90 -16.16 -5.79
CA GLU A 124 -3.41 -15.16 -6.76
C GLU A 124 -4.06 -15.31 -8.15
N LYS A 125 -4.31 -16.53 -8.60
CA LYS A 125 -4.97 -16.85 -9.88
C LYS A 125 -6.45 -16.46 -9.87
N LEU A 126 -7.14 -16.61 -8.74
CA LEU A 126 -8.60 -16.52 -8.66
C LEU A 126 -9.11 -15.25 -7.97
N HIS A 127 -8.29 -14.54 -7.19
CA HIS A 127 -8.67 -13.38 -6.39
C HIS A 127 -9.54 -12.37 -7.16
N TYR A 128 -9.03 -11.85 -8.27
CA TYR A 128 -9.77 -10.86 -9.06
C TYR A 128 -10.98 -11.47 -9.79
N LYS A 129 -10.94 -12.76 -10.10
CA LYS A 129 -12.05 -13.47 -10.71
C LYS A 129 -13.23 -13.63 -9.73
N ILE A 130 -12.94 -13.83 -8.44
CA ILE A 130 -13.96 -13.86 -7.40
C ILE A 130 -14.63 -12.50 -7.26
N PHE A 131 -13.87 -11.42 -7.21
CA PHE A 131 -14.45 -10.07 -7.24
C PHE A 131 -15.38 -9.86 -8.44
N ASN A 132 -14.99 -10.33 -9.63
CA ASN A 132 -15.82 -10.22 -10.82
C ASN A 132 -17.04 -11.13 -10.77
N ALA A 133 -16.92 -12.35 -10.25
CA ALA A 133 -18.06 -13.25 -10.06
C ALA A 133 -19.11 -12.59 -9.17
N VAL A 134 -18.69 -12.16 -7.98
CA VAL A 134 -19.61 -11.60 -6.96
C VAL A 134 -20.20 -10.25 -7.38
N GLN A 135 -19.38 -9.34 -7.91
CA GLN A 135 -19.78 -7.94 -8.09
C GLN A 135 -20.24 -7.58 -9.50
N VAL A 136 -19.89 -8.38 -10.51
CA VAL A 136 -20.22 -8.07 -11.92
C VAL A 136 -21.15 -9.11 -12.53
N LYS A 137 -20.86 -10.39 -12.27
CA LYS A 137 -21.65 -11.48 -12.85
C LYS A 137 -22.87 -11.88 -11.99
N GLY A 138 -23.00 -11.33 -10.78
CA GLY A 138 -24.10 -11.66 -9.87
C GLY A 138 -24.08 -13.10 -9.33
N ILE A 139 -22.88 -13.75 -9.35
CA ILE A 139 -22.68 -15.08 -8.77
C ILE A 139 -22.34 -14.88 -7.31
N PRO A 140 -23.21 -15.18 -6.35
CA PRO A 140 -23.03 -14.76 -4.97
C PRO A 140 -21.91 -15.52 -4.25
N LEU A 141 -21.56 -16.72 -4.67
CA LEU A 141 -20.56 -17.60 -4.03
C LEU A 141 -20.77 -17.72 -2.52
N ASN A 142 -22.03 -17.86 -2.09
CA ASN A 142 -22.43 -17.80 -0.68
C ASN A 142 -22.77 -19.18 -0.09
N ASN A 143 -22.67 -20.25 -0.87
CA ASN A 143 -22.83 -21.61 -0.39
C ASN A 143 -21.75 -22.52 -0.99
N PHE A 144 -21.50 -23.65 -0.28
CA PHE A 144 -20.41 -24.54 -0.63
C PHE A 144 -20.54 -25.14 -2.04
N LEU A 145 -21.72 -25.59 -2.44
CA LEU A 145 -21.89 -26.26 -3.74
C LEU A 145 -21.67 -25.29 -4.92
N GLU A 146 -22.17 -24.07 -4.79
CA GLU A 146 -21.94 -23.03 -5.81
C GLU A 146 -20.44 -22.68 -5.89
N ILE A 147 -19.78 -22.51 -4.73
CA ILE A 147 -18.33 -22.25 -4.67
C ILE A 147 -17.54 -23.40 -5.30
N LEU A 148 -17.88 -24.63 -4.96
CA LEU A 148 -17.22 -25.84 -5.47
C LEU A 148 -17.31 -25.92 -6.99
N SER A 149 -18.51 -25.84 -7.54
CA SER A 149 -18.73 -25.81 -8.99
C SER A 149 -17.99 -24.63 -9.67
N TRP A 150 -17.97 -23.47 -9.02
CA TRP A 150 -17.28 -22.31 -9.55
C TRP A 150 -15.76 -22.51 -9.59
N VAL A 151 -15.11 -23.00 -8.52
CA VAL A 151 -13.66 -23.22 -8.49
C VAL A 151 -13.25 -24.35 -9.42
N GLU A 152 -14.07 -25.40 -9.55
CA GLU A 152 -13.87 -26.52 -10.47
C GLU A 152 -13.81 -26.03 -11.93
N SER A 153 -14.68 -25.06 -12.33
CA SER A 153 -14.67 -24.44 -13.65
C SER A 153 -13.34 -23.72 -13.97
N TYR A 154 -12.48 -23.48 -12.99
CA TYR A 154 -11.14 -22.92 -13.14
C TYR A 154 -10.02 -23.95 -12.97
N GLY A 155 -10.38 -25.24 -12.94
CA GLY A 155 -9.43 -26.35 -12.89
C GLY A 155 -8.90 -26.64 -11.48
N ILE A 156 -9.65 -26.30 -10.44
CA ILE A 156 -9.37 -26.72 -9.07
C ILE A 156 -9.96 -28.11 -8.84
N ASP A 157 -9.16 -29.03 -8.31
CA ASP A 157 -9.63 -30.39 -7.99
C ASP A 157 -10.65 -30.34 -6.82
N GLU A 158 -11.81 -30.92 -7.05
CA GLU A 158 -12.92 -30.95 -6.12
C GLU A 158 -12.55 -31.56 -4.76
N LYS A 159 -11.94 -32.74 -4.80
CA LYS A 159 -11.62 -33.51 -3.57
C LYS A 159 -10.57 -32.79 -2.74
N GLU A 160 -9.55 -32.23 -3.37
CA GLU A 160 -8.53 -31.47 -2.67
C GLU A 160 -9.11 -30.15 -2.12
N PHE A 161 -9.99 -29.47 -2.89
CA PHE A 161 -10.68 -28.28 -2.41
C PHE A 161 -11.52 -28.57 -1.17
N GLU A 162 -12.36 -29.60 -1.21
CA GLU A 162 -13.22 -29.99 -0.07
C GLU A 162 -12.39 -30.38 1.16
N LYS A 163 -11.31 -31.11 0.98
CA LYS A 163 -10.38 -31.48 2.05
C LYS A 163 -9.76 -30.22 2.69
N VAL A 164 -9.27 -29.27 1.91
CA VAL A 164 -8.68 -28.03 2.43
C VAL A 164 -9.75 -27.15 3.05
N TRP A 165 -10.92 -27.01 2.42
CA TRP A 165 -12.07 -26.26 2.93
C TRP A 165 -12.49 -26.72 4.34
N ASN A 166 -12.46 -28.01 4.62
CA ASN A 166 -12.83 -28.59 5.90
C ASN A 166 -11.64 -28.74 6.88
N SER A 167 -10.47 -28.22 6.53
CA SER A 167 -9.27 -28.37 7.34
C SER A 167 -9.30 -27.51 8.62
N LYS A 168 -8.67 -28.02 9.68
CA LYS A 168 -8.43 -27.26 10.92
C LYS A 168 -7.60 -25.99 10.67
N LYS A 169 -6.73 -26.01 9.64
CA LYS A 169 -5.89 -24.87 9.27
C LYS A 169 -6.72 -23.71 8.78
N VAL A 170 -7.61 -23.93 7.80
CA VAL A 170 -8.54 -22.92 7.30
C VAL A 170 -9.38 -22.33 8.43
N LYS A 171 -9.96 -23.19 9.29
CA LYS A 171 -10.70 -22.73 10.46
C LYS A 171 -9.87 -21.83 11.37
N SER A 172 -8.65 -22.23 11.70
CA SER A 172 -7.76 -21.45 12.56
C SER A 172 -7.38 -20.10 11.95
N GLU A 173 -7.18 -20.03 10.63
CA GLU A 173 -6.87 -18.78 9.92
C GLU A 173 -8.08 -17.83 9.91
N MET A 174 -9.30 -18.35 9.70
CA MET A 174 -10.54 -17.57 9.82
C MET A 174 -10.73 -17.01 11.23
N ASP A 175 -10.55 -17.84 12.25
CA ASP A 175 -10.67 -17.45 13.66
C ASP A 175 -9.63 -16.35 13.99
N ASN A 176 -8.40 -16.50 13.53
CA ASN A 176 -7.33 -15.51 13.73
C ASN A 176 -7.62 -14.19 13.00
N ALA A 177 -8.09 -14.24 11.75
CA ALA A 177 -8.45 -13.05 10.99
C ALA A 177 -9.59 -12.28 11.69
N THR A 178 -10.61 -13.00 12.16
CA THR A 178 -11.73 -12.42 12.92
C THR A 178 -11.26 -11.83 14.26
N ARG A 179 -10.35 -12.47 14.94
CA ARG A 179 -9.73 -11.96 16.16
C ARG A 179 -8.93 -10.68 15.91
N LEU A 180 -8.11 -10.67 14.86
CA LEU A 180 -7.33 -9.47 14.48
C LEU A 180 -8.24 -8.32 14.03
N MET A 181 -9.29 -8.61 13.27
CA MET A 181 -10.31 -7.61 12.90
C MET A 181 -10.89 -6.91 14.14
N LYS A 182 -11.26 -7.67 15.16
CA LYS A 182 -11.78 -7.12 16.44
C LYS A 182 -10.70 -6.36 17.20
N LEU A 183 -9.48 -6.89 17.28
CA LEU A 183 -8.35 -6.29 17.96
C LEU A 183 -8.00 -4.91 17.39
N TYR A 184 -7.97 -4.79 16.06
CA TYR A 184 -7.68 -3.53 15.35
C TYR A 184 -8.92 -2.66 15.15
N LYS A 185 -10.08 -3.07 15.67
CA LYS A 185 -11.36 -2.34 15.53
C LYS A 185 -11.69 -1.99 14.07
N ILE A 186 -11.49 -2.97 13.18
CA ILE A 186 -11.81 -2.82 11.76
C ILE A 186 -13.33 -2.69 11.61
N ASP A 187 -13.78 -1.54 11.15
CA ASP A 187 -15.19 -1.16 10.99
C ASP A 187 -15.65 -0.99 9.53
N GLY A 188 -14.68 -1.06 8.61
CA GLY A 188 -14.90 -0.96 7.17
C GLY A 188 -13.76 -1.57 6.37
N VAL A 189 -13.96 -1.75 5.06
CA VAL A 189 -12.93 -2.29 4.16
C VAL A 189 -12.92 -1.52 2.84
N PRO A 190 -11.73 -1.33 2.19
CA PRO A 190 -10.43 -1.83 2.64
C PRO A 190 -9.82 -0.95 3.75
N GLN A 191 -9.18 -1.59 4.72
CA GLN A 191 -8.36 -0.92 5.73
C GLN A 191 -6.99 -1.61 5.83
N LEU A 192 -5.95 -0.82 6.06
CA LEU A 192 -4.56 -1.27 6.13
C LEU A 192 -4.02 -1.04 7.53
N ILE A 193 -3.43 -2.09 8.12
CA ILE A 193 -2.74 -2.04 9.40
C ILE A 193 -1.24 -2.14 9.14
N ILE A 194 -0.49 -1.18 9.65
CA ILE A 194 0.95 -1.09 9.46
C ILE A 194 1.64 -1.33 10.81
N ASN A 195 2.52 -2.32 10.84
CA ASN A 195 3.30 -2.73 12.02
C ASN A 195 2.41 -3.01 13.26
N GLY A 196 1.12 -3.37 13.06
CA GLY A 196 0.16 -3.57 14.14
C GLY A 196 -0.15 -2.31 14.96
N LYS A 197 0.29 -1.13 14.53
CA LYS A 197 0.23 0.13 15.30
C LYS A 197 -0.57 1.22 14.59
N TYR A 198 -0.51 1.28 13.27
CA TYR A 198 -1.15 2.34 12.50
C TYR A 198 -2.24 1.78 11.61
N LEU A 199 -3.32 2.54 11.44
CA LEU A 199 -4.42 2.24 10.53
C LEU A 199 -4.54 3.36 9.50
N THR A 200 -4.63 3.00 8.23
CA THR A 200 -5.01 3.89 7.13
C THR A 200 -5.95 3.19 6.15
N SER A 201 -6.56 3.96 5.27
CA SER A 201 -7.40 3.42 4.20
C SER A 201 -7.49 4.40 3.03
N PRO A 202 -7.86 3.97 1.82
CA PRO A 202 -8.20 4.89 0.75
C PRO A 202 -9.26 5.92 1.16
N ALA A 203 -10.26 5.53 1.95
CA ALA A 203 -11.32 6.43 2.42
C ALA A 203 -10.78 7.59 3.28
N MET A 204 -9.79 7.36 4.13
CA MET A 204 -9.17 8.40 4.97
C MET A 204 -8.44 9.46 4.16
N VAL A 205 -8.02 9.13 2.95
CA VAL A 205 -7.20 10.00 2.08
C VAL A 205 -7.97 10.44 0.82
N GLY A 206 -9.27 10.64 0.95
CA GLY A 206 -10.13 11.14 -0.14
C GLY A 206 -10.33 10.13 -1.29
N GLY A 207 -10.28 8.82 -1.02
CA GLY A 207 -10.45 7.77 -2.03
C GLY A 207 -9.21 7.48 -2.87
N SER A 208 -8.10 8.19 -2.66
CA SER A 208 -6.89 8.04 -3.48
C SER A 208 -6.10 6.79 -3.11
N HIS A 209 -6.11 5.78 -3.96
CA HIS A 209 -5.31 4.56 -3.82
C HIS A 209 -3.80 4.87 -3.73
N LYS A 210 -3.32 5.76 -4.60
CA LYS A 210 -1.90 6.18 -4.61
C LYS A 210 -1.51 6.87 -3.31
N ARG A 211 -2.37 7.76 -2.77
CA ARG A 211 -2.10 8.46 -1.51
C ARG A 211 -2.11 7.48 -0.33
N ALA A 212 -3.06 6.55 -0.27
CA ALA A 212 -3.11 5.51 0.76
C ALA A 212 -1.81 4.68 0.82
N LEU A 213 -1.30 4.24 -0.33
CA LEU A 213 -0.05 3.48 -0.40
C LEU A 213 1.17 4.32 0.01
N LYS A 214 1.19 5.63 -0.30
CA LYS A 214 2.24 6.53 0.20
C LYS A 214 2.18 6.73 1.71
N VAL A 215 0.99 6.76 2.32
CA VAL A 215 0.84 6.76 3.78
C VAL A 215 1.43 5.48 4.37
N VAL A 216 1.16 4.31 3.76
CA VAL A 216 1.75 3.04 4.20
C VAL A 216 3.27 3.09 4.17
N GLU A 217 3.87 3.57 3.08
CA GLU A 217 5.33 3.70 2.93
C GLU A 217 5.93 4.65 3.99
N TYR A 218 5.27 5.77 4.24
CA TYR A 218 5.65 6.69 5.31
C TYR A 218 5.62 6.02 6.69
N LEU A 219 4.54 5.29 7.00
CA LEU A 219 4.34 4.64 8.29
C LEU A 219 5.28 3.44 8.52
N LEU A 220 5.68 2.74 7.46
CA LEU A 220 6.71 1.69 7.51
C LEU A 220 8.07 2.25 7.94
N ASN A 221 8.38 3.50 7.58
CA ASN A 221 9.63 4.19 7.90
C ASN A 221 9.55 5.07 9.16
N LYS A 222 8.36 5.22 9.74
CA LYS A 222 8.15 6.04 10.95
C LYS A 222 8.71 5.33 12.17
N LYS A 223 9.72 5.95 12.78
CA LYS A 223 10.35 5.49 14.03
C LYS A 223 9.48 5.75 15.26
#